data_c437c7757afbc5686ada40befad3c700
#
_entry.id   c437c7757afbc5686ada40befad3c700
#
_cell.length_a   1.000
_cell.length_b   1.000
_cell.length_c   1.000
_cell.angle_alpha   90.00
_cell.angle_beta   90.00
_cell.angle_gamma   90.00
#
_symmetry.space_group_name_H-M   'P 1'
#
loop_
_entity.id
_entity.type
_entity.pdbx_description
1 polymer ?
#
loop_
_entity_poly.entity_id
_entity_poly.type
_entity_poly.pdbx_seq_one_letter_code
_entity_poly.pdbx_strand_id
1 'polypeptide(L)'
;MHEPRARLHNATMPAIEKLDTHRKALTLNLDPSVFGSFAEIGAGQEVARWFLIVGAASGTVAKTISAYDKEVSDDLYGRGSRYVSRQRLDAMLDREWTQLLNQLDASRGSQTRFFSFVDTISARNYAGTNEPHGWLGLRFQQQLGGQPNDILLHINLRDPTNLLQQEAIGILGVNLIYAAFHQSQTGEHLIESIAQDVENRIEIDYVDLRGPAFETWDRRTLLVHLVRAGFAEVVCFPSSSSPVPSMEVIHKNPVVLAPGYFAHVDPTHAEIHTQMLASAIRQLQGELGEGKTAPRGFFCLTLTPPNAIDPLPEVPGLLRRIDALRSCGGDVLLFRQRELYAITDFVNRYTEEPVRFVVGLSVVIRAFEDRYSKLDGSFLKALSRLLAQNVRIYAYPMTTADLEKATQNISATGWEWGETDGWVSARQLCPAGPRRHLYAYVLDSNFLVPMQRT
;
A
#
# COMPACT_ATOMS: atom_id res chain seq x y z
N MET A 1 -33.20 46.41 -10.07
CA MET A 1 -33.19 45.51 -8.88
C MET A 1 -32.26 44.36 -9.21
N HIS A 2 -31.02 44.45 -8.65
CA HIS A 2 -30.02 43.41 -8.77
C HIS A 2 -29.93 42.73 -7.42
N GLU A 3 -30.31 41.45 -7.35
CA GLU A 3 -30.07 40.62 -6.16
C GLU A 3 -28.58 40.25 -6.05
N PRO A 4 -27.99 40.31 -4.85
CA PRO A 4 -26.59 39.90 -4.67
C PRO A 4 -26.51 38.36 -4.52
N ARG A 5 -25.73 37.73 -5.41
CA ARG A 5 -25.32 36.34 -5.30
C ARG A 5 -24.55 36.12 -3.99
N ALA A 6 -25.07 35.27 -3.14
CA ALA A 6 -24.41 34.80 -1.93
C ALA A 6 -23.09 34.08 -2.31
N ARG A 7 -21.97 34.59 -1.82
CA ARG A 7 -20.67 33.91 -1.84
C ARG A 7 -20.73 32.77 -0.82
N LEU A 8 -20.68 31.54 -1.29
CA LEU A 8 -20.38 30.38 -0.47
C LEU A 8 -18.96 30.56 0.08
N HIS A 9 -18.88 30.84 1.38
CA HIS A 9 -17.63 30.78 2.15
C HIS A 9 -17.21 29.30 2.17
N ASN A 10 -16.11 28.98 1.49
CA ASN A 10 -15.33 27.79 1.80
C ASN A 10 -14.82 27.97 3.25
N ALA A 11 -15.46 27.31 4.19
CA ALA A 11 -14.94 27.20 5.54
C ALA A 11 -13.67 26.35 5.46
N THR A 12 -12.53 27.03 5.55
CA THR A 12 -11.23 26.38 5.78
C THR A 12 -11.33 25.68 7.12
N MET A 13 -11.25 24.34 7.10
CA MET A 13 -11.21 23.55 8.33
C MET A 13 -10.02 24.01 9.18
N PRO A 14 -10.17 24.09 10.51
CA PRO A 14 -9.05 24.49 11.37
C PRO A 14 -7.88 23.50 11.20
N ALA A 15 -6.68 24.02 11.04
CA ALA A 15 -5.47 23.23 11.00
C ALA A 15 -5.35 22.39 12.28
N ILE A 16 -5.09 21.09 12.14
CA ILE A 16 -4.89 20.19 13.28
C ILE A 16 -3.68 20.72 14.07
N GLU A 17 -3.87 20.95 15.36
CA GLU A 17 -2.74 21.27 16.25
C GLU A 17 -1.80 20.06 16.31
N LYS A 18 -0.58 20.22 15.80
CA LYS A 18 0.44 19.17 15.81
C LYS A 18 1.08 19.09 17.19
N LEU A 19 0.58 18.15 18.00
CA LEU A 19 1.23 17.80 19.27
C LEU A 19 2.35 16.78 19.00
N ASP A 20 3.46 16.90 19.73
CA ASP A 20 4.50 15.87 19.74
C ASP A 20 4.05 14.61 20.51
N THR A 21 4.78 13.52 20.37
CA THR A 21 4.46 12.23 20.99
C THR A 21 4.34 12.30 22.51
N HIS A 22 5.22 13.08 23.16
CA HIS A 22 5.19 13.31 24.61
C HIS A 22 3.86 13.95 25.05
N ARG A 23 3.46 15.03 24.38
CA ARG A 23 2.22 15.74 24.67
C ARG A 23 0.99 14.90 24.40
N LYS A 24 0.97 14.10 23.32
CA LYS A 24 -0.12 13.18 23.01
C LYS A 24 -0.30 12.14 24.11
N ALA A 25 0.78 11.48 24.54
CA ALA A 25 0.74 10.51 25.62
C ALA A 25 0.32 11.14 26.95
N LEU A 26 0.83 12.33 27.28
CA LEU A 26 0.46 13.05 28.49
C LEU A 26 -1.01 13.47 28.47
N THR A 27 -1.53 13.95 27.34
CA THR A 27 -2.95 14.32 27.18
C THR A 27 -3.85 13.12 27.49
N LEU A 28 -3.52 11.94 26.98
CA LEU A 28 -4.24 10.69 27.26
C LEU A 28 -4.13 10.32 28.76
N ASN A 29 -2.93 10.42 29.36
CA ASN A 29 -2.73 10.10 30.78
C ASN A 29 -3.47 11.03 31.72
N LEU A 30 -3.76 12.26 31.32
CA LEU A 30 -4.50 13.24 32.07
C LEU A 30 -6.03 13.18 31.84
N ASP A 31 -6.49 12.38 30.89
CA ASP A 31 -7.93 12.17 30.66
C ASP A 31 -8.45 11.06 31.58
N PRO A 32 -9.22 11.39 32.64
CA PRO A 32 -9.71 10.39 33.60
C PRO A 32 -10.75 9.44 32.99
N SER A 33 -11.25 9.74 31.79
CA SER A 33 -12.22 8.90 31.08
C SER A 33 -11.59 7.86 30.16
N VAL A 34 -10.26 7.83 30.00
CA VAL A 34 -9.57 6.87 29.10
C VAL A 34 -8.68 5.94 29.92
N PHE A 35 -8.90 4.61 29.79
CA PHE A 35 -8.15 3.63 30.55
C PHE A 35 -8.01 2.32 29.75
N GLY A 36 -6.81 1.74 29.71
CA GLY A 36 -6.62 0.58 28.85
C GLY A 36 -5.41 -0.29 29.14
N SER A 37 -5.29 -1.34 28.34
CA SER A 37 -4.21 -2.33 28.37
C SER A 37 -3.35 -2.28 27.12
N PHE A 38 -2.10 -2.72 27.29
CA PHE A 38 -1.11 -2.83 26.23
C PHE A 38 -0.57 -4.27 26.18
N ALA A 39 -0.54 -4.86 24.97
CA ALA A 39 0.10 -6.15 24.73
C ALA A 39 0.98 -6.06 23.48
N GLU A 40 2.28 -6.06 23.70
CA GLU A 40 3.28 -5.79 22.67
C GLU A 40 4.17 -7.01 22.47
N ILE A 41 4.12 -7.63 21.27
CA ILE A 41 4.86 -8.85 20.94
C ILE A 41 5.94 -8.54 19.90
N GLY A 42 7.12 -9.10 20.16
CA GLY A 42 8.29 -8.93 19.31
C GLY A 42 8.98 -7.60 19.54
N ALA A 43 9.12 -6.77 18.51
CA ALA A 43 9.84 -5.49 18.58
C ALA A 43 8.97 -4.30 19.00
N GLY A 44 7.71 -4.53 19.41
CA GLY A 44 6.74 -3.46 19.65
C GLY A 44 6.77 -2.80 21.04
N GLN A 45 7.69 -3.06 21.90
CA GLN A 45 7.65 -2.77 23.35
C GLN A 45 7.85 -1.28 23.74
N GLU A 46 7.62 -0.36 22.86
CA GLU A 46 7.88 1.08 23.08
C GLU A 46 6.60 1.91 23.28
N VAL A 47 5.43 1.40 22.95
CA VAL A 47 4.19 2.19 23.05
C VAL A 47 3.82 2.43 24.49
N ALA A 48 3.71 1.37 25.31
CA ALA A 48 3.46 1.50 26.75
C ALA A 48 4.53 2.31 27.46
N ARG A 49 5.80 2.22 27.02
CA ARG A 49 6.90 2.99 27.57
C ARG A 49 6.66 4.50 27.47
N TRP A 50 6.12 5.02 26.38
CA TRP A 50 5.78 6.43 26.25
C TRP A 50 4.81 6.89 27.33
N PHE A 51 3.75 6.12 27.60
CA PHE A 51 2.78 6.43 28.66
C PHE A 51 3.43 6.42 30.05
N LEU A 52 4.37 5.51 30.31
CA LEU A 52 5.05 5.40 31.59
C LEU A 52 6.03 6.54 31.85
N ILE A 53 6.77 7.03 30.83
CA ILE A 53 7.81 8.05 31.02
C ILE A 53 7.27 9.48 31.08
N VAL A 54 6.10 9.78 30.48
CA VAL A 54 5.53 11.12 30.51
C VAL A 54 4.87 11.48 31.84
N GLY A 55 4.67 10.52 32.73
CA GLY A 55 4.00 10.67 34.03
C GLY A 55 2.49 10.47 33.97
N ALA A 56 1.86 10.44 35.14
CA ALA A 56 0.42 10.21 35.35
C ALA A 56 -0.13 8.88 34.76
N ALA A 57 0.73 7.90 34.46
CA ALA A 57 0.37 6.63 33.82
C ALA A 57 -0.68 5.81 34.60
N SER A 58 -0.77 5.97 35.92
CA SER A 58 -1.78 5.30 36.74
C SER A 58 -3.22 5.71 36.39
N GLY A 59 -3.39 6.83 35.69
CA GLY A 59 -4.69 7.28 35.17
C GLY A 59 -5.13 6.58 33.91
N THR A 60 -4.21 5.91 33.17
CA THR A 60 -4.48 5.39 31.81
C THR A 60 -4.09 3.94 31.65
N VAL A 61 -3.01 3.46 32.29
CA VAL A 61 -2.43 2.14 32.09
C VAL A 61 -2.96 1.15 33.10
N ALA A 62 -3.81 0.22 32.68
CA ALA A 62 -4.26 -0.90 33.51
C ALA A 62 -3.22 -2.00 33.60
N LYS A 63 -2.63 -2.35 32.47
CA LYS A 63 -1.69 -3.47 32.33
C LYS A 63 -0.82 -3.24 31.09
N THR A 64 0.43 -3.63 31.18
CA THR A 64 1.29 -3.82 30.02
C THR A 64 1.87 -5.24 30.07
N ILE A 65 1.89 -5.93 28.93
CA ILE A 65 2.44 -7.29 28.79
C ILE A 65 3.29 -7.34 27.52
N SER A 66 4.43 -8.03 27.64
CA SER A 66 5.32 -8.33 26.54
C SER A 66 5.59 -9.83 26.51
N ALA A 67 5.25 -10.50 25.40
CA ALA A 67 5.49 -11.91 25.19
C ALA A 67 6.42 -12.08 24.00
N TYR A 68 7.68 -12.39 24.25
CA TYR A 68 8.71 -12.53 23.21
C TYR A 68 8.90 -13.99 22.80
N ASP A 69 8.79 -14.91 23.75
CA ASP A 69 8.93 -16.33 23.51
C ASP A 69 7.70 -16.92 22.83
N LYS A 70 7.94 -17.89 21.93
CA LYS A 70 6.90 -18.54 21.15
C LYS A 70 5.91 -19.33 22.02
N GLU A 71 6.40 -20.11 22.99
CA GLU A 71 5.55 -20.95 23.84
C GLU A 71 4.68 -20.06 24.73
N VAL A 72 5.27 -19.01 25.31
CA VAL A 72 4.53 -18.01 26.09
C VAL A 72 3.46 -17.32 25.26
N SER A 73 3.77 -16.95 24.02
CA SER A 73 2.80 -16.35 23.11
C SER A 73 1.68 -17.33 22.72
N ASP A 74 2.00 -18.62 22.54
CA ASP A 74 1.02 -19.65 22.22
C ASP A 74 0.10 -19.96 23.41
N ASP A 75 0.61 -19.95 24.63
CA ASP A 75 -0.18 -20.13 25.86
C ASP A 75 -1.14 -18.96 26.09
N LEU A 76 -0.73 -17.75 25.73
CA LEU A 76 -1.56 -16.55 25.85
C LEU A 76 -2.62 -16.44 24.74
N TYR A 77 -2.24 -16.64 23.49
CA TYR A 77 -3.07 -16.28 22.34
C TYR A 77 -3.39 -17.43 21.39
N GLY A 78 -3.06 -18.66 21.78
CA GLY A 78 -3.26 -19.87 21.00
C GLY A 78 -2.18 -20.06 19.93
N ARG A 79 -2.08 -21.28 19.40
CA ARG A 79 -1.14 -21.61 18.32
C ARG A 79 -1.57 -21.00 17.01
N GLY A 80 -0.64 -20.42 16.26
CA GLY A 80 -0.86 -19.84 14.93
C GLY A 80 0.16 -20.33 13.92
N SER A 81 -0.21 -20.31 12.64
CA SER A 81 0.72 -20.62 11.54
C SER A 81 1.80 -19.54 11.35
N ARG A 82 1.46 -18.31 11.67
CA ARG A 82 2.36 -17.14 11.65
C ARG A 82 2.14 -16.27 12.86
N TYR A 83 3.23 -15.83 13.50
CA TYR A 83 3.19 -14.98 14.71
C TYR A 83 2.95 -13.51 14.35
N VAL A 84 3.51 -13.04 13.26
CA VAL A 84 3.22 -11.71 12.70
C VAL A 84 2.15 -11.87 11.64
N SER A 85 0.89 -11.75 12.05
CA SER A 85 -0.27 -11.94 11.16
C SER A 85 -1.52 -11.27 11.70
N ARG A 86 -2.46 -11.01 10.79
CA ARG A 86 -3.78 -10.50 11.13
C ARG A 86 -4.50 -11.40 12.13
N GLN A 87 -4.44 -12.70 11.94
CA GLN A 87 -5.08 -13.68 12.83
C GLN A 87 -4.54 -13.59 14.25
N ARG A 88 -3.21 -13.44 14.41
CA ARG A 88 -2.59 -13.26 15.73
C ARG A 88 -3.04 -11.96 16.38
N LEU A 89 -3.08 -10.88 15.64
CA LEU A 89 -3.55 -9.59 16.11
C LEU A 89 -5.00 -9.64 16.62
N ASP A 90 -5.91 -10.25 15.85
CA ASP A 90 -7.31 -10.39 16.22
C ASP A 90 -7.44 -11.21 17.52
N ALA A 91 -6.70 -12.32 17.68
CA ALA A 91 -6.69 -13.14 18.89
C ALA A 91 -6.17 -12.37 20.13
N MET A 92 -5.15 -11.52 19.95
CA MET A 92 -4.63 -10.65 21.00
C MET A 92 -5.68 -9.61 21.42
N LEU A 93 -6.31 -8.92 20.47
CA LEU A 93 -7.37 -7.94 20.73
C LEU A 93 -8.54 -8.57 21.51
N ASP A 94 -9.01 -9.72 21.08
CA ASP A 94 -10.15 -10.40 21.71
C ASP A 94 -9.84 -10.80 23.15
N ARG A 95 -8.64 -11.34 23.41
CA ARG A 95 -8.23 -11.73 24.74
C ARG A 95 -8.02 -10.54 25.67
N GLU A 96 -7.23 -9.57 25.24
CA GLU A 96 -6.88 -8.41 26.06
C GLU A 96 -8.11 -7.57 26.40
N TRP A 97 -9.00 -7.38 25.43
CA TRP A 97 -10.28 -6.70 25.63
C TRP A 97 -11.19 -7.43 26.62
N THR A 98 -11.37 -8.74 26.44
CA THR A 98 -12.21 -9.56 27.32
C THR A 98 -11.68 -9.55 28.75
N GLN A 99 -10.37 -9.69 28.95
CA GLN A 99 -9.75 -9.63 30.26
C GLN A 99 -9.91 -8.26 30.93
N LEU A 100 -9.71 -7.18 30.16
CA LEU A 100 -9.84 -5.81 30.66
C LEU A 100 -11.26 -5.55 31.20
N LEU A 101 -12.28 -5.87 30.40
CA LEU A 101 -13.68 -5.70 30.81
C LEU A 101 -14.05 -6.59 32.00
N ASN A 102 -13.69 -7.87 31.97
CA ASN A 102 -13.99 -8.80 33.09
C ASN A 102 -13.42 -8.31 34.42
N GLN A 103 -12.29 -7.62 34.41
CA GLN A 103 -11.63 -7.13 35.61
C GLN A 103 -12.15 -5.78 36.10
N LEU A 104 -12.50 -4.88 35.17
CA LEU A 104 -12.64 -3.46 35.50
C LEU A 104 -14.00 -2.86 35.14
N ASP A 105 -14.81 -3.48 34.28
CA ASP A 105 -16.07 -2.90 33.83
C ASP A 105 -17.04 -2.63 35.00
N ALA A 106 -17.18 -3.58 35.92
CA ALA A 106 -18.04 -3.43 37.09
C ALA A 106 -17.64 -2.25 38.01
N SER A 107 -16.36 -1.92 38.06
CA SER A 107 -15.83 -0.88 38.98
C SER A 107 -15.61 0.47 38.29
N ARG A 108 -15.34 0.49 36.99
CA ARG A 108 -14.93 1.69 36.25
C ARG A 108 -15.79 2.00 35.02
N GLY A 109 -16.53 1.03 34.46
CA GLY A 109 -17.21 1.14 33.16
C GLY A 109 -18.22 2.29 33.06
N SER A 110 -18.78 2.75 34.18
CA SER A 110 -19.68 3.90 34.20
C SER A 110 -18.99 5.26 33.98
N GLN A 111 -17.66 5.33 34.11
CA GLN A 111 -16.88 6.58 34.04
C GLN A 111 -15.70 6.47 33.05
N THR A 112 -15.49 5.32 32.43
CA THR A 112 -14.29 5.03 31.65
C THR A 112 -14.64 4.50 30.27
N ARG A 113 -13.99 5.03 29.26
CA ARG A 113 -13.91 4.50 27.92
C ARG A 113 -12.68 3.60 27.85
N PHE A 114 -12.88 2.31 27.76
CA PHE A 114 -11.78 1.35 27.72
C PHE A 114 -11.12 1.30 26.35
N PHE A 115 -9.81 0.95 26.37
CA PHE A 115 -9.09 0.56 25.16
C PHE A 115 -8.15 -0.62 25.42
N SER A 116 -7.86 -1.39 24.37
CA SER A 116 -6.79 -2.37 24.33
C SER A 116 -5.94 -2.10 23.09
N PHE A 117 -4.67 -1.77 23.31
CA PHE A 117 -3.67 -1.66 22.26
C PHE A 117 -2.89 -2.95 22.18
N VAL A 118 -2.74 -3.50 20.98
CA VAL A 118 -1.94 -4.71 20.75
C VAL A 118 -1.09 -4.54 19.49
N ASP A 119 0.09 -5.14 19.51
CA ASP A 119 0.91 -5.26 18.31
C ASP A 119 1.65 -6.60 18.23
N THR A 120 2.05 -6.96 17.02
CA THR A 120 2.93 -8.09 16.73
C THR A 120 3.86 -7.71 15.59
N ILE A 121 5.15 -7.56 15.91
CA ILE A 121 6.15 -6.93 15.05
C ILE A 121 7.35 -7.84 14.82
N SER A 122 7.73 -8.02 13.53
CA SER A 122 9.00 -8.57 13.10
C SER A 122 9.96 -7.43 12.75
N ALA A 123 10.91 -7.17 13.63
CA ALA A 123 11.99 -6.23 13.33
C ALA A 123 13.04 -6.84 12.40
N ARG A 124 14.00 -6.03 11.98
CA ARG A 124 15.15 -6.49 11.20
C ARG A 124 15.91 -7.58 11.96
N ASN A 125 16.12 -8.74 11.33
CA ASN A 125 16.91 -9.81 11.90
C ASN A 125 18.42 -9.45 11.88
N TYR A 126 19.22 -10.18 12.64
CA TYR A 126 20.67 -9.92 12.74
C TYR A 126 21.39 -9.95 11.38
N ALA A 127 20.97 -10.83 10.48
CA ALA A 127 21.54 -10.94 9.13
C ALA A 127 21.03 -9.86 8.15
N GLY A 128 19.98 -9.12 8.51
CA GLY A 128 19.38 -8.09 7.64
C GLY A 128 18.71 -8.63 6.38
N THR A 129 18.24 -9.88 6.43
CA THR A 129 17.71 -10.62 5.26
C THR A 129 16.19 -10.68 5.21
N ASN A 130 15.48 -10.23 6.27
CA ASN A 130 14.02 -10.18 6.30
C ASN A 130 13.49 -8.79 5.95
N GLU A 131 12.26 -8.73 5.49
CA GLU A 131 11.48 -7.50 5.38
C GLU A 131 10.81 -7.22 6.74
N PRO A 132 11.22 -6.16 7.49
CA PRO A 132 10.64 -5.85 8.78
C PRO A 132 9.24 -5.29 8.61
N HIS A 133 8.26 -5.92 9.27
CA HIS A 133 6.85 -5.53 9.16
C HIS A 133 6.08 -5.92 10.42
N GLY A 134 4.85 -5.42 10.55
CA GLY A 134 4.01 -5.78 11.66
C GLY A 134 2.55 -5.41 11.53
N TRP A 135 1.80 -5.85 12.52
CA TRP A 135 0.40 -5.53 12.71
C TRP A 135 0.20 -4.80 14.03
N LEU A 136 -0.56 -3.70 13.99
CA LEU A 136 -1.01 -2.98 15.17
C LEU A 136 -2.53 -2.96 15.20
N GLY A 137 -3.10 -3.07 16.40
CA GLY A 137 -4.54 -3.02 16.60
C GLY A 137 -4.89 -2.21 17.84
N LEU A 138 -5.92 -1.39 17.70
CA LEU A 138 -6.54 -0.68 18.81
C LEU A 138 -8.02 -1.01 18.83
N ARG A 139 -8.49 -1.59 19.93
CA ARG A 139 -9.91 -1.71 20.25
C ARG A 139 -10.28 -0.69 21.32
N PHE A 140 -11.31 0.10 21.10
CA PHE A 140 -11.66 1.19 22.00
C PHE A 140 -13.16 1.52 22.00
N GLN A 141 -13.63 2.10 23.08
CA GLN A 141 -14.97 2.66 23.19
C GLN A 141 -14.97 4.15 22.86
N GLN A 142 -15.79 4.55 21.90
CA GLN A 142 -16.01 5.96 21.60
C GLN A 142 -16.82 6.67 22.68
N GLN A 143 -17.74 5.96 23.31
CA GLN A 143 -18.63 6.43 24.35
C GLN A 143 -18.59 5.48 25.55
N LEU A 144 -18.92 5.99 26.74
CA LEU A 144 -19.00 5.19 27.96
C LEU A 144 -19.97 4.03 27.79
N GLY A 145 -19.52 2.79 28.08
CA GLY A 145 -20.31 1.58 27.91
C GLY A 145 -20.73 1.25 26.49
N GLY A 146 -20.22 2.00 25.48
CA GLY A 146 -20.52 1.79 24.08
C GLY A 146 -19.92 0.52 23.50
N GLN A 147 -20.45 0.10 22.33
CA GLN A 147 -19.86 -0.98 21.55
C GLN A 147 -18.43 -0.61 21.14
N PRO A 148 -17.51 -1.56 21.12
CA PRO A 148 -16.14 -1.28 20.73
C PRO A 148 -15.99 -1.00 19.24
N ASN A 149 -14.96 -0.20 18.92
CA ASN A 149 -14.48 0.05 17.58
C ASN A 149 -13.05 -0.46 17.46
N ASP A 150 -12.67 -0.96 16.28
CA ASP A 150 -11.30 -1.41 16.02
C ASP A 150 -10.66 -0.55 14.93
N ILE A 151 -9.40 -0.19 15.12
CA ILE A 151 -8.50 0.33 14.10
C ILE A 151 -7.35 -0.67 13.98
N LEU A 152 -7.17 -1.25 12.81
CA LEU A 152 -6.13 -2.23 12.53
C LEU A 152 -5.24 -1.73 11.41
N LEU A 153 -3.94 -1.79 11.61
CA LEU A 153 -2.92 -1.34 10.67
C LEU A 153 -1.97 -2.49 10.33
N HIS A 154 -1.57 -2.58 9.07
CA HIS A 154 -0.34 -3.27 8.68
C HIS A 154 0.71 -2.24 8.30
N ILE A 155 1.95 -2.47 8.75
CA ILE A 155 3.07 -1.55 8.57
C ILE A 155 4.31 -2.24 8.04
N ASN A 156 5.11 -1.51 7.28
CA ASN A 156 6.46 -1.90 6.89
C ASN A 156 7.45 -0.91 7.50
N LEU A 157 8.51 -1.42 8.14
CA LEU A 157 9.51 -0.61 8.84
C LEU A 157 10.66 -0.26 7.89
N ARG A 158 10.94 1.03 7.74
CA ARG A 158 11.94 1.56 6.80
C ARG A 158 13.27 1.92 7.47
N ASP A 159 13.26 2.12 8.77
CA ASP A 159 14.46 2.47 9.52
C ASP A 159 15.52 1.35 9.48
N PRO A 160 16.82 1.71 9.39
CA PRO A 160 17.88 0.73 9.16
C PRO A 160 18.28 -0.10 10.39
N THR A 161 17.88 0.31 11.60
CA THR A 161 18.26 -0.36 12.85
C THR A 161 17.05 -0.69 13.72
N ASN A 162 17.17 -1.75 14.53
CA ASN A 162 16.09 -2.16 15.44
C ASN A 162 15.72 -1.07 16.44
N LEU A 163 16.70 -0.31 16.95
CA LEU A 163 16.45 0.79 17.87
C LEU A 163 15.52 1.86 17.24
N LEU A 164 15.85 2.30 16.03
CA LEU A 164 15.04 3.29 15.32
C LEU A 164 13.65 2.71 14.95
N GLN A 165 13.59 1.43 14.57
CA GLN A 165 12.33 0.75 14.28
C GLN A 165 11.40 0.72 15.51
N GLN A 166 11.93 0.36 16.68
CA GLN A 166 11.18 0.36 17.94
C GLN A 166 10.70 1.75 18.31
N GLU A 167 11.56 2.76 18.20
CA GLU A 167 11.19 4.16 18.45
C GLU A 167 10.04 4.62 17.54
N ALA A 168 10.11 4.32 16.24
CA ALA A 168 9.06 4.67 15.28
C ALA A 168 7.73 3.95 15.59
N ILE A 169 7.77 2.68 16.01
CA ILE A 169 6.58 1.94 16.46
C ILE A 169 5.97 2.60 17.70
N GLY A 170 6.80 3.00 18.67
CA GLY A 170 6.36 3.70 19.87
C GLY A 170 5.60 5.00 19.53
N ILE A 171 6.15 5.81 18.60
CA ILE A 171 5.50 7.03 18.12
C ILE A 171 4.16 6.70 17.43
N LEU A 172 4.17 5.73 16.50
CA LEU A 172 2.97 5.32 15.77
C LEU A 172 1.86 4.82 16.70
N GLY A 173 2.19 4.00 17.71
CA GLY A 173 1.21 3.47 18.66
C GLY A 173 0.58 4.56 19.53
N VAL A 174 1.36 5.53 20.01
CA VAL A 174 0.83 6.71 20.72
C VAL A 174 -0.07 7.52 19.78
N ASN A 175 0.35 7.74 18.55
CA ASN A 175 -0.44 8.45 17.56
C ASN A 175 -1.77 7.74 17.28
N LEU A 176 -1.76 6.41 17.13
CA LEU A 176 -2.95 5.60 16.89
C LEU A 176 -3.97 5.76 18.04
N ILE A 177 -3.53 5.64 19.30
CA ILE A 177 -4.41 5.80 20.45
C ILE A 177 -4.93 7.23 20.52
N TYR A 178 -4.06 8.23 20.37
CA TYR A 178 -4.45 9.65 20.38
C TYR A 178 -5.45 9.97 19.27
N ALA A 179 -5.20 9.50 18.04
CA ALA A 179 -6.08 9.76 16.90
C ALA A 179 -7.48 9.13 17.09
N ALA A 180 -7.57 7.95 17.67
CA ALA A 180 -8.85 7.29 17.94
C ALA A 180 -9.75 8.09 18.87
N PHE A 181 -9.19 8.72 19.90
CA PHE A 181 -9.96 9.49 20.88
C PHE A 181 -10.16 10.97 20.52
N HIS A 182 -9.24 11.56 19.74
CA HIS A 182 -9.20 13.01 19.51
C HIS A 182 -9.29 13.45 18.05
N GLN A 183 -9.02 12.56 17.06
CA GLN A 183 -8.90 12.93 15.64
C GLN A 183 -9.71 12.03 14.69
N SER A 184 -10.76 11.37 15.21
CA SER A 184 -11.61 10.45 14.43
C SER A 184 -12.82 11.12 13.77
N GLN A 185 -12.76 12.44 13.46
CA GLN A 185 -13.85 13.16 12.81
C GLN A 185 -13.96 12.82 11.32
N THR A 186 -12.82 12.68 10.65
CA THR A 186 -12.74 12.25 9.24
C THR A 186 -11.62 11.23 9.05
N GLY A 187 -11.74 10.41 7.99
CA GLY A 187 -10.71 9.42 7.69
C GLY A 187 -9.36 10.05 7.34
N GLU A 188 -9.35 11.20 6.69
CA GLU A 188 -8.13 11.93 6.35
C GLU A 188 -7.41 12.40 7.62
N HIS A 189 -8.12 13.04 8.54
CA HIS A 189 -7.57 13.49 9.82
C HIS A 189 -7.06 12.31 10.66
N LEU A 190 -7.79 11.20 10.70
CA LEU A 190 -7.36 10.00 11.40
C LEU A 190 -6.00 9.52 10.87
N ILE A 191 -5.87 9.35 9.56
CA ILE A 191 -4.64 8.85 8.92
C ILE A 191 -3.48 9.84 9.08
N GLU A 192 -3.70 11.14 8.89
CA GLU A 192 -2.67 12.17 9.07
C GLU A 192 -2.16 12.23 10.52
N SER A 193 -3.06 12.10 11.50
CA SER A 193 -2.68 12.04 12.90
C SER A 193 -1.91 10.78 13.27
N ILE A 194 -2.30 9.61 12.71
CA ILE A 194 -1.60 8.34 12.91
C ILE A 194 -0.18 8.40 12.32
N ALA A 195 -0.03 8.93 11.11
CA ALA A 195 1.25 8.95 10.40
C ALA A 195 2.21 10.07 10.83
N GLN A 196 1.77 10.99 11.68
CA GLN A 196 2.56 12.14 12.11
C GLN A 196 3.91 11.71 12.72
N ASP A 197 5.00 12.36 12.27
CA ASP A 197 6.38 12.17 12.74
C ASP A 197 6.98 10.77 12.43
N VAL A 198 6.28 9.94 11.61
CA VAL A 198 6.77 8.63 11.15
C VAL A 198 6.75 8.46 9.62
N GLU A 199 6.45 9.51 8.85
CA GLU A 199 6.14 9.47 7.42
C GLU A 199 7.21 8.81 6.53
N ASN A 200 8.50 8.91 6.91
CA ASN A 200 9.60 8.30 6.18
C ASN A 200 10.21 7.08 6.90
N ARG A 201 9.71 6.75 8.08
CA ARG A 201 10.21 5.70 8.96
C ARG A 201 9.35 4.45 8.89
N ILE A 202 8.04 4.64 8.67
CA ILE A 202 7.02 3.60 8.60
C ILE A 202 6.16 3.84 7.36
N GLU A 203 5.91 2.78 6.62
CA GLU A 203 4.88 2.73 5.60
C GLU A 203 3.64 2.04 6.16
N ILE A 204 2.46 2.64 6.00
CA ILE A 204 1.17 2.06 6.38
C ILE A 204 0.49 1.60 5.09
N ASP A 205 0.61 0.32 4.74
CA ASP A 205 0.09 -0.21 3.47
C ASP A 205 -1.31 -0.84 3.59
N TYR A 206 -1.85 -0.89 4.82
CA TYR A 206 -3.19 -1.39 5.08
C TYR A 206 -3.81 -0.76 6.32
N VAL A 207 -5.11 -0.45 6.23
CA VAL A 207 -5.95 -0.01 7.33
C VAL A 207 -7.31 -0.70 7.25
N ASP A 208 -7.80 -1.21 8.39
CA ASP A 208 -9.15 -1.72 8.54
C ASP A 208 -9.82 -1.09 9.76
N LEU A 209 -11.04 -0.64 9.56
CA LEU A 209 -11.86 0.01 10.58
C LEU A 209 -13.11 -0.82 10.80
N ARG A 210 -13.46 -1.09 12.06
CA ARG A 210 -14.63 -1.86 12.43
C ARG A 210 -15.37 -1.17 13.56
N GLY A 211 -16.67 -1.37 13.63
CA GLY A 211 -17.53 -0.87 14.71
C GLY A 211 -18.33 0.38 14.33
N PRO A 212 -19.26 0.77 15.24
CA PRO A 212 -20.26 1.79 14.97
C PRO A 212 -19.71 3.16 14.55
N ALA A 213 -18.54 3.55 15.08
CA ALA A 213 -17.94 4.84 14.75
C ALA A 213 -17.53 4.96 13.26
N PHE A 214 -17.39 3.83 12.56
CA PHE A 214 -16.84 3.76 11.20
C PHE A 214 -17.81 3.17 10.18
N GLU A 215 -19.08 2.90 10.53
CA GLU A 215 -20.06 2.25 9.63
C GLU A 215 -20.30 3.01 8.34
N THR A 216 -20.24 4.34 8.38
CA THR A 216 -20.47 5.20 7.22
C THR A 216 -19.21 5.47 6.38
N TRP A 217 -18.05 4.95 6.79
CA TRP A 217 -16.78 5.25 6.14
C TRP A 217 -16.47 4.23 5.04
N ASP A 218 -16.19 4.72 3.83
CA ASP A 218 -15.62 3.88 2.78
C ASP A 218 -14.12 3.65 3.05
N ARG A 219 -13.79 2.44 3.51
CA ARG A 219 -12.40 2.03 3.83
C ARG A 219 -11.45 2.17 2.63
N ARG A 220 -11.95 2.06 1.41
CA ARG A 220 -11.16 2.21 0.20
C ARG A 220 -10.66 3.64 0.03
N THR A 221 -11.46 4.63 0.47
CA THR A 221 -11.05 6.04 0.51
C THR A 221 -9.79 6.24 1.35
N LEU A 222 -9.70 5.56 2.50
CA LEU A 222 -8.52 5.64 3.38
C LEU A 222 -7.27 5.07 2.72
N LEU A 223 -7.39 3.91 2.05
CA LEU A 223 -6.28 3.30 1.33
C LEU A 223 -5.78 4.18 0.19
N VAL A 224 -6.70 4.78 -0.58
CA VAL A 224 -6.33 5.75 -1.62
C VAL A 224 -5.65 6.98 -1.00
N HIS A 225 -6.14 7.44 0.16
CA HIS A 225 -5.54 8.58 0.87
C HIS A 225 -4.11 8.27 1.34
N LEU A 226 -3.84 7.06 1.87
CA LEU A 226 -2.49 6.63 2.24
C LEU A 226 -1.49 6.80 1.08
N VAL A 227 -1.85 6.37 -0.13
CA VAL A 227 -0.98 6.49 -1.30
C VAL A 227 -0.83 7.96 -1.74
N ARG A 228 -1.93 8.74 -1.75
CA ARG A 228 -1.90 10.16 -2.12
C ARG A 228 -1.05 11.00 -1.17
N ALA A 229 -1.19 10.78 0.12
CA ALA A 229 -0.42 11.48 1.15
C ALA A 229 1.03 11.00 1.25
N GLY A 230 1.34 9.84 0.66
CA GLY A 230 2.69 9.28 0.66
C GLY A 230 3.03 8.42 1.87
N PHE A 231 2.02 8.01 2.62
CA PHE A 231 2.16 7.09 3.74
C PHE A 231 2.24 5.62 3.30
N ALA A 232 1.79 5.33 2.08
CA ALA A 232 1.98 4.05 1.41
C ALA A 232 2.60 4.24 0.02
N GLU A 233 3.46 3.31 -0.37
CA GLU A 233 3.97 3.20 -1.74
C GLU A 233 2.93 2.52 -2.64
N VAL A 234 2.28 1.47 -2.11
CA VAL A 234 1.30 0.65 -2.84
C VAL A 234 0.21 0.15 -1.89
N VAL A 235 -1.02 0.13 -2.38
CA VAL A 235 -2.15 -0.55 -1.72
C VAL A 235 -2.85 -1.48 -2.69
N CYS A 236 -3.47 -2.56 -2.16
CA CYS A 236 -4.09 -3.61 -2.97
C CYS A 236 -5.61 -3.63 -2.81
N PHE A 237 -6.30 -3.72 -3.95
CA PHE A 237 -7.74 -3.90 -4.06
C PHE A 237 -8.04 -5.18 -4.86
N PRO A 238 -8.16 -6.34 -4.20
CA PRO A 238 -8.50 -7.58 -4.87
C PRO A 238 -9.87 -7.52 -5.55
N SER A 239 -10.04 -8.22 -6.67
CA SER A 239 -11.30 -8.25 -7.45
C SER A 239 -12.46 -8.89 -6.68
N SER A 240 -12.18 -9.93 -5.90
CA SER A 240 -13.19 -10.80 -5.27
C SER A 240 -13.30 -10.67 -3.75
N SER A 241 -12.46 -9.85 -3.11
CA SER A 241 -12.44 -9.73 -1.66
C SER A 241 -12.25 -8.28 -1.18
N SER A 242 -12.29 -8.08 0.14
CA SER A 242 -11.87 -6.83 0.77
C SER A 242 -10.40 -6.55 0.53
N PRO A 243 -9.94 -5.29 0.61
CA PRO A 243 -8.52 -4.95 0.54
C PRO A 243 -7.67 -5.78 1.51
N VAL A 244 -6.45 -6.07 1.10
CA VAL A 244 -5.43 -6.80 1.87
C VAL A 244 -4.07 -6.10 1.71
N PRO A 245 -3.10 -6.33 2.61
CA PRO A 245 -1.74 -5.85 2.41
C PRO A 245 -1.18 -6.33 1.06
N SER A 246 -0.52 -5.44 0.32
CA SER A 246 0.01 -5.75 -1.01
C SER A 246 1.03 -6.90 -0.99
N MET A 247 1.82 -7.00 0.08
CA MET A 247 2.78 -8.10 0.26
C MET A 247 2.11 -9.49 0.30
N GLU A 248 0.90 -9.62 0.86
CA GLU A 248 0.23 -10.92 0.97
C GLU A 248 -0.17 -11.51 -0.39
N VAL A 249 -0.41 -10.66 -1.38
CA VAL A 249 -0.78 -11.10 -2.73
C VAL A 249 0.42 -11.33 -3.64
N ILE A 250 1.56 -10.71 -3.34
CA ILE A 250 2.78 -10.79 -4.15
C ILE A 250 3.73 -11.88 -3.63
N HIS A 251 3.81 -12.07 -2.30
CA HIS A 251 4.83 -12.90 -1.66
C HIS A 251 4.90 -14.32 -2.24
N LYS A 252 6.09 -14.66 -2.76
CA LYS A 252 6.40 -15.99 -3.35
C LYS A 252 5.47 -16.42 -4.48
N ASN A 253 4.83 -15.48 -5.17
CA ASN A 253 4.01 -15.75 -6.33
C ASN A 253 4.69 -15.26 -7.61
N PRO A 254 4.60 -16.01 -8.73
CA PRO A 254 4.85 -15.44 -10.04
C PRO A 254 3.75 -14.44 -10.38
N VAL A 255 4.13 -13.27 -10.92
CA VAL A 255 3.18 -12.17 -11.14
C VAL A 255 3.23 -11.60 -12.54
N VAL A 256 2.06 -11.19 -13.05
CA VAL A 256 1.90 -10.42 -14.28
C VAL A 256 1.34 -9.05 -13.93
N LEU A 257 2.02 -8.00 -14.34
CA LEU A 257 1.73 -6.62 -14.02
C LEU A 257 1.35 -5.85 -15.28
N ALA A 258 0.15 -5.28 -15.31
CA ALA A 258 -0.32 -4.41 -16.40
C ALA A 258 -0.34 -2.95 -15.91
N PRO A 259 0.76 -2.19 -16.06
CA PRO A 259 0.86 -0.81 -15.58
C PRO A 259 0.12 0.17 -16.49
N GLY A 260 -0.59 1.13 -15.88
CA GLY A 260 -1.28 2.18 -16.61
C GLY A 260 -1.86 3.26 -15.71
N TYR A 261 -2.18 4.40 -16.31
CA TYR A 261 -2.91 5.49 -15.64
C TYR A 261 -4.42 5.27 -15.69
N PHE A 262 -4.90 4.51 -16.66
CA PHE A 262 -6.31 4.12 -16.86
C PHE A 262 -7.28 5.32 -16.73
N ALA A 263 -6.97 6.43 -17.45
CA ALA A 263 -7.77 7.66 -17.38
C ALA A 263 -9.23 7.42 -17.77
N HIS A 264 -9.44 6.56 -18.76
CA HIS A 264 -10.75 6.14 -19.26
C HIS A 264 -10.80 4.62 -19.29
N VAL A 265 -11.71 4.04 -18.56
CA VAL A 265 -12.00 2.60 -18.58
C VAL A 265 -13.45 2.46 -19.04
N ASP A 266 -13.69 2.69 -20.33
CA ASP A 266 -14.94 2.32 -20.98
C ASP A 266 -14.94 0.81 -21.34
N PRO A 267 -16.08 0.22 -21.71
CA PRO A 267 -16.18 -1.21 -21.98
C PRO A 267 -15.17 -1.74 -23.02
N THR A 268 -14.85 -0.96 -24.04
CA THR A 268 -13.92 -1.37 -25.11
C THR A 268 -12.48 -1.41 -24.59
N HIS A 269 -12.04 -0.39 -23.87
CA HIS A 269 -10.72 -0.37 -23.24
C HIS A 269 -10.58 -1.42 -22.16
N ALA A 270 -11.65 -1.66 -21.37
CA ALA A 270 -11.69 -2.71 -20.36
C ALA A 270 -11.47 -4.10 -20.96
N GLU A 271 -12.12 -4.41 -22.09
CA GLU A 271 -11.95 -5.67 -22.79
C GLU A 271 -10.52 -5.88 -23.28
N ILE A 272 -9.92 -4.87 -23.94
CA ILE A 272 -8.52 -4.93 -24.40
C ILE A 272 -7.56 -5.18 -23.23
N HIS A 273 -7.71 -4.47 -22.12
CA HIS A 273 -6.86 -4.63 -20.95
C HIS A 273 -7.02 -6.00 -20.32
N THR A 274 -8.26 -6.53 -20.25
CA THR A 274 -8.55 -7.87 -19.74
C THR A 274 -7.91 -8.94 -20.61
N GLN A 275 -8.05 -8.86 -21.95
CA GLN A 275 -7.45 -9.79 -22.89
C GLN A 275 -5.92 -9.75 -22.82
N MET A 276 -5.33 -8.59 -22.75
CA MET A 276 -3.89 -8.39 -22.62
C MET A 276 -3.33 -9.05 -21.36
N LEU A 277 -3.96 -8.80 -20.20
CA LEU A 277 -3.56 -9.40 -18.93
C LEU A 277 -3.74 -10.92 -18.95
N ALA A 278 -4.89 -11.43 -19.40
CA ALA A 278 -5.18 -12.84 -19.47
C ALA A 278 -4.23 -13.60 -20.42
N SER A 279 -3.87 -12.99 -21.57
CA SER A 279 -2.92 -13.58 -22.51
C SER A 279 -1.51 -13.67 -21.92
N ALA A 280 -1.09 -12.64 -21.18
CA ALA A 280 0.21 -12.63 -20.49
C ALA A 280 0.26 -13.66 -19.35
N ILE A 281 -0.83 -13.84 -18.59
CA ILE A 281 -0.93 -14.90 -17.57
C ILE A 281 -0.80 -16.28 -18.20
N ARG A 282 -1.52 -16.55 -19.29
CA ARG A 282 -1.41 -17.85 -20.01
C ARG A 282 0.00 -18.09 -20.53
N GLN A 283 0.65 -17.05 -21.08
CA GLN A 283 2.02 -17.17 -21.57
C GLN A 283 2.99 -17.50 -20.44
N LEU A 284 2.91 -16.80 -19.30
CA LEU A 284 3.76 -17.09 -18.15
C LEU A 284 3.48 -18.47 -17.57
N GLN A 285 2.22 -18.90 -17.49
CA GLN A 285 1.87 -20.26 -17.05
C GLN A 285 2.51 -21.31 -17.95
N GLY A 286 2.53 -21.10 -19.27
CA GLY A 286 3.23 -21.95 -20.23
C GLY A 286 4.75 -21.97 -20.02
N GLU A 287 5.37 -20.83 -19.68
CA GLU A 287 6.81 -20.76 -19.36
C GLU A 287 7.17 -21.52 -18.06
N LEU A 288 6.28 -21.50 -17.07
CA LEU A 288 6.50 -22.17 -15.78
C LEU A 288 6.33 -23.70 -15.86
N GLY A 289 5.46 -24.17 -16.74
CA GLY A 289 5.12 -25.58 -16.86
C GLY A 289 4.06 -26.07 -15.86
N GLU A 290 3.72 -27.35 -15.94
CA GLU A 290 2.72 -28.00 -15.09
C GLU A 290 3.19 -28.14 -13.64
N GLY A 291 2.27 -28.04 -12.68
CA GLY A 291 2.52 -28.26 -11.24
C GLY A 291 3.17 -27.07 -10.51
N LYS A 292 3.40 -25.96 -11.19
CA LYS A 292 3.86 -24.71 -10.55
C LYS A 292 2.70 -23.84 -10.10
N THR A 293 2.97 -22.94 -9.14
CA THR A 293 1.98 -21.94 -8.68
C THR A 293 1.48 -21.12 -9.85
N ALA A 294 0.16 -20.99 -9.98
CA ALA A 294 -0.45 -20.18 -11.03
C ALA A 294 -0.06 -18.70 -10.89
N PRO A 295 0.32 -18.03 -11.99
CA PRO A 295 0.64 -16.62 -11.96
C PRO A 295 -0.57 -15.77 -11.54
N ARG A 296 -0.32 -14.73 -10.73
CA ARG A 296 -1.32 -13.74 -10.39
C ARG A 296 -1.19 -12.53 -11.29
N GLY A 297 -2.34 -12.03 -11.77
CA GLY A 297 -2.40 -10.86 -12.63
C GLY A 297 -2.90 -9.62 -11.90
N PHE A 298 -2.21 -8.49 -12.11
CA PHE A 298 -2.55 -7.22 -11.48
C PHE A 298 -2.63 -6.10 -12.51
N PHE A 299 -3.68 -5.28 -12.42
CA PHE A 299 -3.65 -3.94 -12.97
C PHE A 299 -2.90 -3.01 -12.02
N CYS A 300 -1.81 -2.41 -12.50
CA CYS A 300 -1.02 -1.47 -11.71
C CYS A 300 -1.48 -0.04 -12.05
N LEU A 301 -2.52 0.42 -11.36
CA LEU A 301 -3.01 1.80 -11.49
C LEU A 301 -1.97 2.75 -10.87
N THR A 302 -1.52 3.75 -11.64
CA THR A 302 -0.54 4.71 -11.17
C THR A 302 -1.20 6.03 -10.77
N LEU A 303 -0.85 6.54 -9.59
CA LEU A 303 -1.36 7.81 -9.08
C LEU A 303 -0.85 9.00 -9.90
N THR A 304 0.45 8.96 -10.28
CA THR A 304 1.09 10.06 -11.01
C THR A 304 0.58 10.13 -12.44
N PRO A 305 0.01 11.28 -12.90
CA PRO A 305 -0.44 11.45 -14.27
C PRO A 305 0.69 11.29 -15.30
N PRO A 306 0.35 10.98 -16.56
CA PRO A 306 1.32 10.94 -17.67
C PRO A 306 2.07 12.26 -17.85
N ASN A 307 1.38 13.39 -17.67
CA ASN A 307 1.97 14.72 -17.69
C ASN A 307 2.27 15.18 -16.27
N ALA A 308 3.50 15.58 -16.01
CA ALA A 308 3.93 16.02 -14.67
C ALA A 308 3.25 17.33 -14.19
N ILE A 309 2.60 18.05 -15.09
CA ILE A 309 1.90 19.33 -14.81
C ILE A 309 0.46 19.07 -14.32
N ASP A 310 -0.11 17.90 -14.67
CA ASP A 310 -1.48 17.59 -14.27
C ASP A 310 -1.55 17.35 -12.75
N PRO A 311 -2.61 17.85 -12.07
CA PRO A 311 -2.81 17.59 -10.66
C PRO A 311 -3.05 16.10 -10.40
N LEU A 312 -2.72 15.65 -9.19
CA LEU A 312 -3.06 14.30 -8.78
C LEU A 312 -4.58 14.09 -8.82
N PRO A 313 -5.05 12.91 -9.28
CA PRO A 313 -6.48 12.66 -9.37
C PRO A 313 -7.13 12.67 -7.98
N GLU A 314 -8.37 13.15 -7.93
CA GLU A 314 -9.17 13.12 -6.72
C GLU A 314 -9.58 11.69 -6.34
N VAL A 315 -9.82 11.46 -5.04
CA VAL A 315 -10.19 10.15 -4.50
C VAL A 315 -11.39 9.52 -5.20
N PRO A 316 -12.52 10.24 -5.45
CA PRO A 316 -13.64 9.64 -6.17
C PRO A 316 -13.30 9.20 -7.59
N GLY A 317 -12.40 9.93 -8.27
CA GLY A 317 -11.92 9.57 -9.60
C GLY A 317 -11.07 8.29 -9.61
N LEU A 318 -10.22 8.13 -8.61
CA LEU A 318 -9.42 6.91 -8.43
C LEU A 318 -10.29 5.71 -8.08
N LEU A 319 -11.24 5.86 -7.17
CA LEU A 319 -12.17 4.77 -6.81
C LEU A 319 -12.98 4.28 -8.01
N ARG A 320 -13.48 5.19 -8.87
CA ARG A 320 -14.17 4.79 -10.13
C ARG A 320 -13.26 3.96 -11.05
N ARG A 321 -11.97 4.32 -11.19
CA ARG A 321 -11.01 3.55 -12.00
C ARG A 321 -10.71 2.19 -11.37
N ILE A 322 -10.52 2.14 -10.05
CA ILE A 322 -10.33 0.89 -9.29
C ILE A 322 -11.54 -0.04 -9.50
N ASP A 323 -12.76 0.47 -9.34
CA ASP A 323 -13.98 -0.32 -9.51
C ASP A 323 -14.15 -0.84 -10.95
N ALA A 324 -13.85 0.00 -11.95
CA ALA A 324 -13.87 -0.41 -13.35
C ALA A 324 -12.85 -1.51 -13.66
N LEU A 325 -11.62 -1.41 -13.16
CA LEU A 325 -10.60 -2.44 -13.34
C LEU A 325 -10.93 -3.74 -12.60
N ARG A 326 -11.48 -3.66 -11.38
CA ARG A 326 -11.96 -4.83 -10.63
C ARG A 326 -13.12 -5.54 -11.35
N SER A 327 -14.02 -4.80 -11.99
CA SER A 327 -15.11 -5.38 -12.77
C SER A 327 -14.63 -6.15 -14.00
N CYS A 328 -13.39 -5.90 -14.48
CA CYS A 328 -12.71 -6.69 -15.50
C CYS A 328 -12.11 -8.01 -14.96
N GLY A 329 -12.32 -8.33 -13.67
CA GLY A 329 -11.82 -9.55 -13.02
C GLY A 329 -10.36 -9.50 -12.58
N GLY A 330 -9.69 -8.35 -12.68
CA GLY A 330 -8.30 -8.18 -12.26
C GLY A 330 -8.18 -7.59 -10.84
N ASP A 331 -7.16 -8.06 -10.10
CA ASP A 331 -6.74 -7.40 -8.86
C ASP A 331 -6.07 -6.06 -9.21
N VAL A 332 -6.26 -5.03 -8.38
CA VAL A 332 -5.69 -3.69 -8.63
C VAL A 332 -4.67 -3.35 -7.56
N LEU A 333 -3.46 -3.01 -7.98
CA LEU A 333 -2.44 -2.38 -7.16
C LEU A 333 -2.42 -0.88 -7.50
N LEU A 334 -2.71 -0.02 -6.54
CA LEU A 334 -2.57 1.43 -6.70
C LEU A 334 -1.17 1.84 -6.28
N PHE A 335 -0.35 2.23 -7.25
CA PHE A 335 1.03 2.68 -7.06
C PHE A 335 1.12 4.21 -6.97
N ARG A 336 1.92 4.72 -6.04
CA ARG A 336 2.28 6.13 -5.98
C ARG A 336 3.13 6.55 -7.18
N GLN A 337 4.13 5.73 -7.51
CA GLN A 337 5.05 5.92 -8.62
C GLN A 337 4.50 5.31 -9.91
N ARG A 338 4.87 5.87 -11.07
CA ARG A 338 4.47 5.31 -12.38
C ARG A 338 5.61 4.61 -13.11
N GLU A 339 6.84 4.79 -12.66
CA GLU A 339 8.02 4.31 -13.36
C GLU A 339 8.16 2.79 -13.19
N LEU A 340 8.33 2.07 -14.31
CA LEU A 340 8.37 0.61 -14.29
C LEU A 340 9.46 0.06 -13.37
N TYR A 341 10.65 0.69 -13.33
CA TYR A 341 11.72 0.26 -12.43
C TYR A 341 11.35 0.41 -10.94
N ALA A 342 10.54 1.41 -10.59
CA ALA A 342 10.07 1.57 -9.21
C ALA A 342 9.05 0.50 -8.84
N ILE A 343 8.20 0.09 -9.79
CA ILE A 343 7.29 -1.05 -9.64
C ILE A 343 8.10 -2.35 -9.49
N THR A 344 9.15 -2.52 -10.30
CA THR A 344 10.08 -3.67 -10.18
C THR A 344 10.72 -3.72 -8.80
N ASP A 345 11.29 -2.62 -8.32
CA ASP A 345 11.94 -2.54 -7.01
C ASP A 345 10.98 -2.89 -5.87
N PHE A 346 9.71 -2.46 -5.99
CA PHE A 346 8.69 -2.80 -5.01
C PHE A 346 8.39 -4.31 -5.02
N VAL A 347 8.10 -4.86 -6.19
CA VAL A 347 7.68 -6.26 -6.31
C VAL A 347 8.79 -7.23 -5.93
N ASN A 348 10.04 -6.94 -6.34
CA ASN A 348 11.20 -7.78 -6.05
C ASN A 348 11.59 -7.82 -4.56
N ARG A 349 11.04 -6.94 -3.71
CA ARG A 349 11.17 -7.08 -2.25
C ARG A 349 10.41 -8.28 -1.70
N TYR A 350 9.35 -8.71 -2.38
CA TYR A 350 8.41 -9.71 -1.86
C TYR A 350 8.43 -11.04 -2.64
N THR A 351 9.00 -11.08 -3.84
CA THR A 351 9.07 -12.32 -4.63
C THR A 351 10.35 -12.42 -5.45
N GLU A 352 10.94 -13.60 -5.49
CA GLU A 352 12.02 -14.01 -6.40
C GLU A 352 11.47 -14.77 -7.61
N GLU A 353 10.16 -15.06 -7.60
CA GLU A 353 9.46 -15.73 -8.69
C GLU A 353 9.39 -14.84 -9.95
N PRO A 354 9.10 -15.39 -11.11
CA PRO A 354 9.01 -14.63 -12.35
C PRO A 354 8.04 -13.45 -12.30
N VAL A 355 8.53 -12.26 -12.67
CA VAL A 355 7.75 -11.04 -12.83
C VAL A 355 7.66 -10.69 -14.31
N ARG A 356 6.46 -10.47 -14.82
CA ARG A 356 6.21 -10.09 -16.21
C ARG A 356 5.41 -8.80 -16.26
N PHE A 357 5.97 -7.78 -16.89
CA PHE A 357 5.18 -6.63 -17.28
C PHE A 357 4.48 -6.93 -18.61
N VAL A 358 3.19 -6.70 -18.70
CA VAL A 358 2.49 -6.68 -19.98
C VAL A 358 2.12 -5.25 -20.34
N VAL A 359 2.64 -4.77 -21.48
CA VAL A 359 2.53 -3.36 -21.87
C VAL A 359 2.31 -3.22 -23.38
N GLY A 360 1.60 -2.17 -23.78
CA GLY A 360 1.53 -1.75 -25.17
C GLY A 360 2.84 -1.13 -25.67
N LEU A 361 3.02 -1.05 -26.98
CA LEU A 361 4.26 -0.56 -27.61
C LEU A 361 4.61 0.90 -27.25
N SER A 362 3.62 1.75 -27.00
CA SER A 362 3.86 3.13 -26.55
C SER A 362 4.57 3.17 -25.17
N VAL A 363 4.30 2.21 -24.29
CA VAL A 363 5.00 2.09 -23.01
C VAL A 363 6.43 1.56 -23.21
N VAL A 364 6.62 0.63 -24.17
CA VAL A 364 7.96 0.18 -24.57
C VAL A 364 8.79 1.35 -25.07
N ILE A 365 8.26 2.17 -26.00
CA ILE A 365 8.94 3.37 -26.50
C ILE A 365 9.34 4.29 -25.34
N ARG A 366 8.42 4.56 -24.42
CA ARG A 366 8.71 5.37 -23.22
C ARG A 366 9.81 4.80 -22.35
N ALA A 367 9.87 3.49 -22.17
CA ALA A 367 10.90 2.84 -21.34
C ALA A 367 12.33 3.07 -21.90
N PHE A 368 12.47 3.41 -23.17
CA PHE A 368 13.73 3.71 -23.84
C PHE A 368 13.99 5.21 -24.06
N GLU A 369 13.19 6.12 -23.47
CA GLU A 369 13.41 7.57 -23.57
C GLU A 369 14.48 8.08 -22.59
N ASP A 370 15.20 9.17 -22.99
CA ASP A 370 16.25 9.79 -22.17
C ASP A 370 15.75 10.49 -20.90
N ARG A 371 14.42 10.68 -20.74
CA ARG A 371 13.87 11.28 -19.52
C ARG A 371 14.23 10.51 -18.24
N TYR A 372 14.57 9.23 -18.36
CA TYR A 372 15.08 8.42 -17.26
C TYR A 372 16.52 8.77 -16.84
N SER A 373 17.20 9.64 -17.58
CA SER A 373 18.51 10.17 -17.20
C SER A 373 18.50 11.03 -15.92
N LYS A 374 17.32 11.42 -15.43
CA LYS A 374 17.15 12.10 -14.13
C LYS A 374 17.31 11.18 -12.92
N LEU A 375 17.35 9.87 -13.12
CA LEU A 375 17.80 8.95 -12.10
C LEU A 375 19.32 9.05 -11.97
N ASP A 376 19.83 9.08 -10.73
CA ASP A 376 21.25 9.17 -10.40
C ASP A 376 22.17 8.49 -11.41
N GLY A 377 22.52 9.20 -12.46
CA GLY A 377 23.60 8.92 -13.38
C GLY A 377 23.26 8.32 -14.72
N SER A 378 22.16 7.63 -15.04
CA SER A 378 21.91 7.25 -16.44
C SER A 378 20.61 6.44 -16.69
N PHE A 379 20.15 6.51 -17.94
CA PHE A 379 19.16 5.63 -18.53
C PHE A 379 19.48 4.13 -18.31
N LEU A 380 20.76 3.73 -18.44
CA LEU A 380 21.19 2.34 -18.23
C LEU A 380 20.94 1.86 -16.79
N LYS A 381 21.06 2.74 -15.79
CA LYS A 381 20.73 2.39 -14.40
C LYS A 381 19.24 2.11 -14.24
N ALA A 382 18.36 2.91 -14.84
CA ALA A 382 16.92 2.68 -14.83
C ALA A 382 16.55 1.36 -15.52
N LEU A 383 17.15 1.08 -16.67
CA LEU A 383 16.92 -0.16 -17.41
C LEU A 383 17.44 -1.39 -16.64
N SER A 384 18.61 -1.28 -16.01
CA SER A 384 19.16 -2.34 -15.14
C SER A 384 18.24 -2.65 -13.96
N ARG A 385 17.67 -1.64 -13.31
CA ARG A 385 16.69 -1.82 -12.23
C ARG A 385 15.39 -2.45 -12.74
N LEU A 386 14.90 -2.01 -13.90
CA LEU A 386 13.69 -2.55 -14.52
C LEU A 386 13.80 -4.03 -14.84
N LEU A 387 14.95 -4.44 -15.38
CA LEU A 387 15.20 -5.82 -15.85
C LEU A 387 15.97 -6.66 -14.80
N ALA A 388 15.97 -6.21 -13.54
CA ALA A 388 16.64 -6.92 -12.47
C ALA A 388 15.96 -8.26 -12.14
N GLN A 389 16.74 -9.23 -11.66
CA GLN A 389 16.27 -10.55 -11.29
C GLN A 389 15.55 -11.27 -12.46
N ASN A 390 14.37 -11.84 -12.20
CA ASN A 390 13.59 -12.61 -13.17
C ASN A 390 12.47 -11.77 -13.83
N VAL A 391 12.77 -10.51 -14.15
CA VAL A 391 11.80 -9.59 -14.78
C VAL A 391 11.93 -9.61 -16.29
N ARG A 392 10.78 -9.69 -17.00
CA ARG A 392 10.69 -9.52 -18.46
C ARG A 392 9.51 -8.63 -18.81
N ILE A 393 9.57 -8.04 -20.00
CA ILE A 393 8.50 -7.21 -20.55
C ILE A 393 7.84 -7.99 -21.70
N TYR A 394 6.55 -8.26 -21.57
CA TYR A 394 5.70 -8.76 -22.63
C TYR A 394 5.12 -7.57 -23.40
N ALA A 395 5.54 -7.41 -24.65
CA ALA A 395 5.09 -6.33 -25.52
C ALA A 395 3.87 -6.77 -26.33
N TYR A 396 2.70 -6.24 -25.96
CA TYR A 396 1.45 -6.53 -26.66
C TYR A 396 1.40 -5.73 -27.97
N PRO A 397 1.04 -6.36 -29.12
CA PRO A 397 0.97 -5.66 -30.41
C PRO A 397 -0.13 -4.60 -30.40
N MET A 398 0.06 -3.53 -31.18
CA MET A 398 -0.90 -2.44 -31.34
C MET A 398 -1.22 -2.24 -32.81
N THR A 399 -2.41 -1.70 -33.11
CA THR A 399 -2.67 -1.20 -34.48
C THR A 399 -1.78 0.00 -34.76
N THR A 400 -1.43 0.23 -36.03
CA THR A 400 -0.64 1.41 -36.43
C THR A 400 -1.33 2.69 -35.96
N ALA A 401 -2.65 2.80 -36.15
CA ALA A 401 -3.43 3.97 -35.76
C ALA A 401 -3.40 4.22 -34.22
N ASP A 402 -3.53 3.16 -33.40
CA ASP A 402 -3.46 3.28 -31.95
C ASP A 402 -2.06 3.65 -31.47
N LEU A 403 -1.01 3.10 -32.12
CA LEU A 403 0.37 3.44 -31.79
C LEU A 403 0.66 4.90 -32.13
N GLU A 404 0.29 5.39 -33.31
CA GLU A 404 0.42 6.78 -33.71
C GLU A 404 -0.30 7.73 -32.74
N LYS A 405 -1.55 7.43 -32.41
CA LYS A 405 -2.33 8.20 -31.45
C LYS A 405 -1.68 8.22 -30.07
N ALA A 406 -1.21 7.08 -29.57
CA ALA A 406 -0.56 6.96 -28.27
C ALA A 406 0.81 7.65 -28.22
N THR A 407 1.49 7.81 -29.37
CA THR A 407 2.81 8.44 -29.47
C THR A 407 2.74 9.94 -29.75
N GLN A 408 1.59 10.52 -30.15
CA GLN A 408 1.42 11.96 -30.34
C GLN A 408 1.81 12.79 -29.11
N ASN A 409 1.59 12.28 -27.93
CA ASN A 409 1.84 12.94 -26.65
C ASN A 409 3.16 12.52 -25.98
N ILE A 410 3.96 11.69 -26.63
CA ILE A 410 5.30 11.30 -26.17
C ILE A 410 6.32 11.74 -27.22
N SER A 411 7.51 12.12 -26.77
CA SER A 411 8.60 12.46 -27.69
C SER A 411 9.10 11.17 -28.35
N ALA A 412 8.32 10.64 -29.30
CA ALA A 412 8.71 9.48 -30.12
C ALA A 412 9.73 9.85 -31.19
N THR A 413 10.37 11.03 -31.08
CA THR A 413 11.41 11.49 -31.99
C THR A 413 12.54 10.47 -32.08
N GLY A 414 12.77 9.95 -33.28
CA GLY A 414 13.80 8.94 -33.51
C GLY A 414 13.35 7.50 -33.34
N TRP A 415 12.03 7.25 -33.39
CA TRP A 415 11.47 5.91 -33.56
C TRP A 415 10.80 5.78 -34.91
N GLU A 416 11.07 4.67 -35.58
CA GLU A 416 10.38 4.23 -36.78
C GLU A 416 9.78 2.86 -36.52
N TRP A 417 8.72 2.49 -37.23
CA TRP A 417 8.13 1.16 -37.17
C TRP A 417 7.58 0.70 -38.51
N GLY A 418 7.75 -0.58 -38.77
CA GLY A 418 7.05 -1.27 -39.83
C GLY A 418 5.72 -1.82 -39.34
N GLU A 419 4.87 -2.24 -40.26
CA GLU A 419 3.61 -2.92 -39.95
C GLU A 419 3.42 -4.20 -40.77
N THR A 420 2.57 -5.09 -40.25
CA THR A 420 2.05 -6.23 -40.99
C THR A 420 0.53 -6.28 -40.77
N ASP A 421 -0.24 -6.19 -41.85
CA ASP A 421 -1.71 -6.18 -41.82
C ASP A 421 -2.30 -5.10 -40.88
N GLY A 422 -1.69 -3.92 -40.86
CA GLY A 422 -2.11 -2.78 -40.01
C GLY A 422 -1.73 -2.91 -38.51
N TRP A 423 -0.89 -3.89 -38.17
CA TRP A 423 -0.40 -4.12 -36.81
C TRP A 423 1.11 -3.99 -36.71
N VAL A 424 1.54 -3.44 -35.58
CA VAL A 424 2.94 -3.29 -35.19
C VAL A 424 3.24 -4.21 -34.01
N SER A 425 4.36 -4.94 -34.07
CA SER A 425 4.91 -5.70 -32.98
C SER A 425 6.22 -5.10 -32.47
N ALA A 426 6.69 -5.50 -31.31
CA ALA A 426 7.96 -5.00 -30.77
C ALA A 426 9.17 -5.29 -31.69
N ARG A 427 9.11 -6.36 -32.54
CA ARG A 427 10.17 -6.66 -33.53
C ARG A 427 10.24 -5.64 -34.67
N GLN A 428 9.16 -4.91 -34.91
CA GLN A 428 9.04 -3.92 -35.99
C GLN A 428 9.35 -2.50 -35.51
N LEU A 429 9.57 -2.28 -34.22
CA LEU A 429 10.04 -1.00 -33.68
C LEU A 429 11.55 -0.84 -33.94
N CYS A 430 11.94 0.32 -34.44
CA CYS A 430 13.33 0.65 -34.75
C CYS A 430 13.70 2.01 -34.17
N PRO A 431 14.38 2.07 -33.00
CA PRO A 431 14.88 3.32 -32.48
C PRO A 431 16.11 3.80 -33.26
N ALA A 432 16.26 5.10 -33.45
CA ALA A 432 17.41 5.70 -34.10
C ALA A 432 18.62 5.79 -33.16
N GLY A 433 19.80 5.88 -33.75
CA GLY A 433 21.06 6.12 -33.05
C GLY A 433 21.53 4.94 -32.16
N PRO A 434 22.31 5.22 -31.10
CA PRO A 434 22.87 4.16 -30.23
C PRO A 434 21.84 3.26 -29.55
N ARG A 435 20.61 3.75 -29.34
CA ARG A 435 19.51 2.99 -28.75
C ARG A 435 19.14 1.75 -29.55
N ARG A 436 19.37 1.75 -30.87
CA ARG A 436 19.09 0.61 -31.75
C ARG A 436 19.79 -0.65 -31.28
N HIS A 437 21.07 -0.55 -30.90
CA HIS A 437 21.85 -1.70 -30.47
C HIS A 437 21.39 -2.24 -29.10
N LEU A 438 21.03 -1.34 -28.19
CA LEU A 438 20.49 -1.72 -26.88
C LEU A 438 19.10 -2.37 -27.03
N TYR A 439 18.25 -1.82 -27.87
CA TYR A 439 16.92 -2.38 -28.15
C TYR A 439 17.01 -3.77 -28.76
N ALA A 440 17.87 -3.96 -29.75
CA ALA A 440 18.14 -5.26 -30.35
C ALA A 440 18.64 -6.27 -29.29
N TYR A 441 19.60 -5.87 -28.45
CA TYR A 441 20.08 -6.71 -27.36
C TYR A 441 18.96 -7.16 -26.40
N VAL A 442 18.09 -6.23 -25.98
CA VAL A 442 16.98 -6.51 -25.05
C VAL A 442 15.95 -7.47 -25.68
N LEU A 443 15.71 -7.38 -26.99
CA LEU A 443 14.86 -8.32 -27.76
C LEU A 443 15.52 -9.69 -27.90
N ASP A 444 16.77 -9.74 -28.34
CA ASP A 444 17.49 -10.99 -28.63
C ASP A 444 17.77 -11.79 -27.34
N SER A 445 17.96 -11.07 -26.22
CA SER A 445 18.16 -11.67 -24.89
C SER A 445 16.85 -12.03 -24.18
N ASN A 446 15.69 -11.86 -24.83
CA ASN A 446 14.36 -12.14 -24.28
C ASN A 446 14.01 -11.35 -22.99
N PHE A 447 14.61 -10.19 -22.76
CA PHE A 447 14.13 -9.25 -21.74
C PHE A 447 12.86 -8.54 -22.19
N LEU A 448 12.75 -8.27 -23.50
CA LEU A 448 11.54 -7.80 -24.16
C LEU A 448 11.00 -8.92 -25.08
N VAL A 449 9.85 -9.45 -24.74
CA VAL A 449 9.24 -10.58 -25.43
C VAL A 449 8.03 -10.10 -26.24
N PRO A 450 8.08 -10.12 -27.58
CA PRO A 450 6.92 -9.82 -28.40
C PRO A 450 5.82 -10.85 -28.19
N MET A 451 4.62 -10.39 -27.85
CA MET A 451 3.45 -11.25 -27.73
C MET A 451 2.79 -11.45 -29.09
N GLN A 452 2.11 -12.59 -29.23
CA GLN A 452 1.23 -12.84 -30.38
C GLN A 452 -0.16 -12.25 -30.12
N ARG A 453 -0.83 -11.83 -31.17
CA ARG A 453 -2.25 -11.46 -31.12
C ARG A 453 -3.06 -12.72 -30.83
N THR A 454 -3.87 -12.70 -29.79
CA THR A 454 -4.87 -13.74 -29.49
C THR A 454 -6.21 -13.40 -30.08
#